data_af3bb33ae6e49f392e623b4fe7367fa0
#
_entry.id   af3bb33ae6e49f392e623b4fe7367fa0
#
_cell.length_a   1.000
_cell.length_b   1.000
_cell.length_c   1.000
_cell.angle_alpha   90.00
_cell.angle_beta   90.00
_cell.angle_gamma   90.00
#
_symmetry.space_group_name_H-M   'P 1'
#
loop_
_entity.id
_entity.type
_entity.pdbx_description
1 polymer ?
#
loop_
_entity_poly.entity_id
_entity_poly.type
_entity_poly.pdbx_seq_one_letter_code
_entity_poly.pdbx_strand_id
1 'polypeptide(L)'
;MEKVDDTLSRTYVNHRSTKLFFASFAALFFELLVIRYLSTEIRVFAYLKNLPLLACFLGIGVGMIYGRRNKVERLFPWDALALFAIIRFAPMLHLTHVGFPDSTYYRLGGQEFAVLAALLKLTTHRWLAIYLMLAIYLIVTIGVLSLITATFVTIGGFVGEYLKIFDPLRGYGINLAGSLAGIVVFTFLAFLATPPVVWVLLGFLLLVPFLWRKPVVIAVFICIVLMHLGPGKNTFWSPYYRIDFAALTPPAGSARTSAYRLSVNHDYHQWALDLSPEFMSKHPNAEPNHYALATYEIPYSLVSNPTSVLVVGAGTGNDVAAALRHGAGHVDAVEIDPVILQLGRKYHPEHPYDSPRVSIHVDDARAFFSKTANKYDLIVFGFLDSQTLFSSFSSLRLDDYVYTLQSLQSARRLMKPGGTMVLSFAGVPFVNQRIFAMLEAAFGHPPVALKTGFAGSGISFIEGATQDRARTLPFPDISDSLHWPNPTIATDSWPFLYLDHRTIPVSLLMLLVVIVLGTNRLLKSSLGVGWTSNTEYRQMFFLGAAFMLLETKGITQLSLQIGRAHV
;
A
#
# COMPACT_ATOMS: atom_id res chain seq x y z
N MET A 1 27.74 -40.11 -37.26
CA MET A 1 26.97 -40.45 -36.07
C MET A 1 27.24 -39.46 -34.93
N GLU A 2 28.46 -39.09 -34.65
CA GLU A 2 28.87 -38.18 -33.54
C GLU A 2 28.24 -36.78 -33.62
N LYS A 3 28.15 -36.15 -34.81
CA LYS A 3 27.52 -34.85 -35.01
C LYS A 3 25.99 -34.80 -34.79
N VAL A 4 25.31 -35.91 -35.01
CA VAL A 4 23.85 -36.03 -34.81
C VAL A 4 23.54 -36.19 -33.33
N ASP A 5 24.41 -36.87 -32.59
CA ASP A 5 24.30 -37.07 -31.14
C ASP A 5 24.54 -35.77 -30.34
N ASP A 6 25.49 -34.97 -30.79
CA ASP A 6 25.80 -33.65 -30.18
C ASP A 6 24.66 -32.64 -30.43
N THR A 7 24.02 -32.67 -31.60
CA THR A 7 22.89 -31.80 -31.93
C THR A 7 21.64 -32.18 -31.14
N LEU A 8 21.39 -33.46 -30.98
CA LEU A 8 20.27 -33.97 -30.16
C LEU A 8 20.48 -33.67 -28.67
N SER A 9 21.69 -33.82 -28.17
CA SER A 9 22.04 -33.50 -26.78
C SER A 9 21.87 -32.00 -26.48
N ARG A 10 22.35 -31.13 -27.38
CA ARG A 10 22.19 -29.67 -27.29
C ARG A 10 20.72 -29.23 -27.34
N THR A 11 19.93 -29.81 -28.23
CA THR A 11 18.50 -29.52 -28.34
C THR A 11 17.73 -29.93 -27.08
N TYR A 12 18.07 -31.08 -26.49
CA TYR A 12 17.48 -31.58 -25.26
C TYR A 12 17.84 -30.72 -24.05
N VAL A 13 19.12 -30.31 -23.93
CA VAL A 13 19.57 -29.40 -22.86
C VAL A 13 18.92 -28.03 -23.00
N ASN A 14 18.81 -27.49 -24.21
CA ASN A 14 18.17 -26.19 -24.45
C ASN A 14 16.69 -26.20 -24.06
N HIS A 15 15.97 -27.28 -24.40
CA HIS A 15 14.55 -27.42 -24.01
C HIS A 15 14.35 -27.46 -22.49
N ARG A 16 15.24 -28.10 -21.74
CA ARG A 16 15.20 -28.15 -20.28
C ARG A 16 15.60 -26.83 -19.63
N SER A 17 16.58 -26.12 -20.18
CA SER A 17 16.96 -24.76 -19.75
C SER A 17 15.79 -23.79 -19.89
N THR A 18 15.08 -23.84 -21.02
CA THR A 18 13.88 -23.04 -21.27
C THR A 18 12.76 -23.34 -20.24
N LYS A 19 12.56 -24.62 -19.92
CA LYS A 19 11.57 -25.00 -18.90
C LYS A 19 11.94 -24.51 -17.51
N LEU A 20 13.21 -24.63 -17.09
CA LEU A 20 13.66 -24.08 -15.81
C LEU A 20 13.46 -22.57 -15.77
N PHE A 21 13.84 -21.86 -16.82
CA PHE A 21 13.65 -20.42 -16.93
C PHE A 21 12.16 -20.03 -16.74
N PHE A 22 11.24 -20.66 -17.49
CA PHE A 22 9.82 -20.33 -17.37
C PHE A 22 9.20 -20.78 -16.04
N ALA A 23 9.66 -21.86 -15.43
CA ALA A 23 9.21 -22.26 -14.09
C ALA A 23 9.60 -21.23 -13.03
N SER A 24 10.84 -20.76 -13.08
CA SER A 24 11.38 -19.72 -12.18
C SER A 24 10.72 -18.35 -12.43
N PHE A 25 10.49 -18.02 -13.72
CA PHE A 25 9.74 -16.86 -14.13
C PHE A 25 8.33 -16.87 -13.52
N ALA A 26 7.60 -17.98 -13.70
CA ALA A 26 6.26 -18.12 -13.16
C ALA A 26 6.24 -18.02 -11.63
N ALA A 27 7.22 -18.59 -10.93
CA ALA A 27 7.27 -18.57 -9.48
C ALA A 27 7.29 -17.13 -8.93
N LEU A 28 8.20 -16.29 -9.39
CA LEU A 28 8.31 -14.89 -8.91
C LEU A 28 7.22 -13.98 -9.46
N PHE A 29 6.76 -14.24 -10.69
CA PHE A 29 5.63 -13.52 -11.26
C PHE A 29 4.35 -13.74 -10.43
N PHE A 30 4.01 -15.00 -10.11
CA PHE A 30 2.86 -15.33 -9.26
C PHE A 30 3.01 -14.83 -7.83
N GLU A 31 4.22 -14.85 -7.30
CA GLU A 31 4.51 -14.31 -5.97
C GLU A 31 4.11 -12.85 -5.88
N LEU A 32 4.63 -12.00 -6.78
CA LEU A 32 4.30 -10.58 -6.81
C LEU A 32 2.82 -10.34 -7.11
N LEU A 33 2.21 -11.13 -8.02
CA LEU A 33 0.78 -11.08 -8.30
C LEU A 33 -0.05 -11.31 -7.03
N VAL A 34 0.24 -12.41 -6.33
CA VAL A 34 -0.52 -12.79 -5.12
C VAL A 34 -0.33 -11.76 -4.03
N ILE A 35 0.90 -11.33 -3.74
CA ILE A 35 1.19 -10.32 -2.71
C ILE A 35 0.44 -9.03 -3.00
N ARG A 36 0.53 -8.53 -4.23
CA ARG A 36 -0.10 -7.28 -4.62
C ARG A 36 -1.61 -7.36 -4.59
N TYR A 37 -2.20 -8.38 -5.26
CA TYR A 37 -3.64 -8.51 -5.37
C TYR A 37 -4.29 -8.79 -4.00
N LEU A 38 -3.69 -9.67 -3.21
CA LEU A 38 -4.16 -10.00 -1.87
C LEU A 38 -4.15 -8.79 -0.94
N SER A 39 -3.07 -8.00 -0.95
CA SER A 39 -2.94 -6.83 -0.09
C SER A 39 -3.87 -5.68 -0.45
N THR A 40 -4.41 -5.65 -1.68
CA THR A 40 -5.41 -4.67 -2.08
C THR A 40 -6.84 -5.08 -1.75
N GLU A 41 -7.13 -6.40 -1.70
CA GLU A 41 -8.49 -6.91 -1.53
C GLU A 41 -8.80 -7.39 -0.11
N ILE A 42 -7.79 -7.84 0.65
CA ILE A 42 -7.98 -8.38 2.01
C ILE A 42 -7.18 -7.55 3.00
N ARG A 43 -7.89 -6.84 3.87
CA ARG A 43 -7.31 -5.85 4.78
C ARG A 43 -6.20 -6.38 5.68
N VAL A 44 -6.33 -7.59 6.24
CA VAL A 44 -5.27 -8.20 7.07
C VAL A 44 -3.92 -8.20 6.35
N PHE A 45 -3.90 -8.50 5.05
CA PHE A 45 -2.68 -8.55 4.26
C PHE A 45 -2.21 -7.18 3.76
N ALA A 46 -3.05 -6.15 3.82
CA ALA A 46 -2.58 -4.77 3.69
C ALA A 46 -1.64 -4.40 4.84
N TYR A 47 -1.90 -4.91 6.05
CA TYR A 47 -1.05 -4.73 7.23
C TYR A 47 0.16 -5.66 7.26
N LEU A 48 -0.01 -6.91 6.85
CA LEU A 48 0.95 -7.99 7.00
C LEU A 48 1.47 -8.47 5.64
N LYS A 49 1.92 -7.55 4.78
CA LYS A 49 2.38 -7.84 3.40
C LYS A 49 3.49 -8.87 3.30
N ASN A 50 4.32 -9.00 4.34
CA ASN A 50 5.42 -9.96 4.35
C ASN A 50 4.96 -11.40 4.62
N LEU A 51 3.74 -11.63 5.17
CA LEU A 51 3.26 -12.98 5.44
C LEU A 51 2.93 -13.76 4.16
N PRO A 52 2.24 -13.20 3.16
CA PRO A 52 2.08 -13.85 1.86
C PRO A 52 3.42 -14.21 1.20
N LEU A 53 4.43 -13.34 1.29
CA LEU A 53 5.79 -13.60 0.81
C LEU A 53 6.39 -14.85 1.47
N LEU A 54 6.33 -14.92 2.80
CA LEU A 54 6.82 -16.08 3.56
C LEU A 54 6.06 -17.38 3.19
N ALA A 55 4.74 -17.30 2.96
CA ALA A 55 3.94 -18.44 2.52
C ALA A 55 4.32 -18.91 1.11
N CYS A 56 4.59 -17.99 0.18
CA CYS A 56 5.11 -18.30 -1.15
C CYS A 56 6.47 -19.01 -1.07
N PHE A 57 7.41 -18.48 -0.30
CA PHE A 57 8.73 -19.08 -0.10
C PHE A 57 8.65 -20.46 0.54
N LEU A 58 7.79 -20.63 1.55
CA LEU A 58 7.56 -21.93 2.16
C LEU A 58 7.02 -22.92 1.14
N GLY A 59 6.03 -22.51 0.33
CA GLY A 59 5.46 -23.35 -0.73
C GLY A 59 6.49 -23.72 -1.79
N ILE A 60 7.26 -22.75 -2.30
CA ILE A 60 8.33 -23.00 -3.28
C ILE A 60 9.37 -23.94 -2.70
N GLY A 61 9.86 -23.70 -1.47
CA GLY A 61 10.88 -24.52 -0.83
C GLY A 61 10.42 -25.97 -0.64
N VAL A 62 9.21 -26.17 -0.11
CA VAL A 62 8.62 -27.51 0.05
C VAL A 62 8.45 -28.18 -1.32
N GLY A 63 7.97 -27.45 -2.34
CA GLY A 63 7.81 -27.95 -3.69
C GLY A 63 9.13 -28.37 -4.34
N MET A 64 10.19 -27.59 -4.18
CA MET A 64 11.51 -27.92 -4.70
C MET A 64 12.08 -29.22 -4.12
N ILE A 65 11.82 -29.51 -2.84
CA ILE A 65 12.25 -30.73 -2.17
C ILE A 65 11.42 -31.94 -2.65
N TYR A 66 10.09 -31.77 -2.66
CA TYR A 66 9.18 -32.84 -3.06
C TYR A 66 9.27 -33.19 -4.53
N GLY A 67 9.60 -32.23 -5.38
CA GLY A 67 9.46 -32.36 -6.83
C GLY A 67 8.00 -32.53 -7.26
N ARG A 68 7.78 -32.92 -8.51
CA ARG A 68 6.43 -33.16 -9.03
C ARG A 68 5.81 -34.42 -8.44
N ARG A 69 4.64 -34.27 -7.83
CA ARG A 69 3.83 -35.39 -7.33
C ARG A 69 2.42 -35.30 -7.89
N ASN A 70 1.94 -36.39 -8.48
CA ASN A 70 0.62 -36.44 -9.12
C ASN A 70 -0.53 -36.01 -8.17
N LYS A 71 -0.45 -36.31 -6.89
CA LYS A 71 -1.49 -35.91 -5.91
C LYS A 71 -1.51 -34.39 -5.74
N VAL A 72 -0.37 -33.75 -5.57
CA VAL A 72 -0.24 -32.30 -5.38
C VAL A 72 -0.67 -31.55 -6.65
N GLU A 73 -0.23 -32.01 -7.83
CA GLU A 73 -0.65 -31.41 -9.10
C GLU A 73 -2.16 -31.57 -9.40
N ARG A 74 -2.84 -32.59 -8.84
CA ARG A 74 -4.31 -32.73 -8.97
C ARG A 74 -5.06 -31.71 -8.12
N LEU A 75 -4.52 -31.32 -6.97
CA LEU A 75 -5.14 -30.34 -6.07
C LEU A 75 -4.89 -28.90 -6.52
N PHE A 76 -3.77 -28.64 -7.19
CA PHE A 76 -3.34 -27.31 -7.62
C PHE A 76 -4.43 -26.44 -8.28
N PRO A 77 -5.23 -26.93 -9.26
CA PRO A 77 -6.24 -26.10 -9.89
C PRO A 77 -7.32 -25.65 -8.88
N TRP A 78 -7.65 -26.50 -7.93
CA TRP A 78 -8.66 -26.21 -6.91
C TRP A 78 -8.12 -25.27 -5.84
N ASP A 79 -6.86 -25.43 -5.42
CA ASP A 79 -6.18 -24.51 -4.51
C ASP A 79 -6.06 -23.12 -5.14
N ALA A 80 -5.66 -23.05 -6.41
CA ALA A 80 -5.61 -21.81 -7.18
C ALA A 80 -7.00 -21.19 -7.34
N LEU A 81 -8.03 -21.98 -7.69
CA LEU A 81 -9.40 -21.48 -7.80
C LEU A 81 -9.89 -20.91 -6.47
N ALA A 82 -9.68 -21.62 -5.37
CA ALA A 82 -10.08 -21.17 -4.03
C ALA A 82 -9.36 -19.86 -3.66
N LEU A 83 -8.05 -19.80 -3.88
CA LEU A 83 -7.24 -18.61 -3.60
C LEU A 83 -7.75 -17.40 -4.40
N PHE A 84 -7.85 -17.50 -5.71
CA PHE A 84 -8.28 -16.40 -6.57
C PHE A 84 -9.75 -16.04 -6.38
N ALA A 85 -10.62 -17.01 -6.04
CA ALA A 85 -12.01 -16.74 -5.69
C ALA A 85 -12.13 -15.98 -4.38
N ILE A 86 -11.39 -16.36 -3.34
CA ILE A 86 -11.37 -15.63 -2.05
C ILE A 86 -10.90 -14.19 -2.28
N ILE A 87 -9.84 -13.98 -3.05
CA ILE A 87 -9.33 -12.63 -3.34
C ILE A 87 -10.38 -11.83 -4.14
N ARG A 88 -10.95 -12.41 -5.20
CA ARG A 88 -11.90 -11.71 -6.08
C ARG A 88 -13.20 -11.32 -5.37
N PHE A 89 -13.69 -12.20 -4.49
CA PHE A 89 -14.94 -12.01 -3.75
C PHE A 89 -14.71 -11.51 -2.32
N ALA A 90 -13.50 -11.07 -1.98
CA ALA A 90 -13.17 -10.55 -0.65
C ALA A 90 -14.14 -9.46 -0.16
N PRO A 91 -14.59 -8.48 -0.99
CA PRO A 91 -15.59 -7.50 -0.56
C PRO A 91 -16.94 -8.13 -0.21
N MET A 92 -17.40 -9.13 -0.97
CA MET A 92 -18.65 -9.85 -0.71
C MET A 92 -18.57 -10.71 0.56
N LEU A 93 -17.37 -11.21 0.86
CA LEU A 93 -17.06 -12.00 2.07
C LEU A 93 -16.73 -11.10 3.27
N HIS A 94 -16.87 -9.79 3.14
CA HIS A 94 -16.51 -8.79 4.16
C HIS A 94 -15.05 -8.86 4.64
N LEU A 95 -14.15 -9.45 3.88
CA LEU A 95 -12.73 -9.56 4.22
C LEU A 95 -11.99 -8.22 4.13
N THR A 96 -12.57 -7.24 3.45
CA THR A 96 -12.12 -5.83 3.47
C THR A 96 -12.27 -5.17 4.83
N HIS A 97 -13.06 -5.75 5.75
CA HIS A 97 -13.32 -5.24 7.09
C HIS A 97 -12.67 -6.06 8.21
N VAL A 98 -12.01 -7.17 7.88
CA VAL A 98 -11.27 -7.96 8.86
C VAL A 98 -9.92 -7.31 9.10
N GLY A 99 -9.81 -6.52 10.16
CA GLY A 99 -8.61 -5.79 10.50
C GLY A 99 -7.66 -6.56 11.43
N PHE A 100 -6.59 -5.89 11.82
CA PHE A 100 -5.60 -6.42 12.74
C PHE A 100 -6.04 -6.20 14.20
N PRO A 101 -6.22 -7.24 15.02
CA PRO A 101 -6.74 -7.11 16.38
C PRO A 101 -5.66 -6.66 17.36
N ASP A 102 -5.35 -5.37 17.38
CA ASP A 102 -4.40 -4.75 18.29
C ASP A 102 -5.01 -3.52 18.99
N SER A 103 -4.57 -3.24 20.22
CA SER A 103 -5.07 -2.12 21.02
C SER A 103 -4.76 -0.77 20.41
N THR A 104 -3.59 -0.64 19.78
CA THR A 104 -3.19 0.58 19.06
C THR A 104 -4.10 0.81 17.85
N TYR A 105 -4.39 -0.26 17.14
CA TYR A 105 -5.29 -0.25 16.00
C TYR A 105 -6.71 0.21 16.38
N TYR A 106 -7.26 -0.28 17.50
CA TYR A 106 -8.56 0.17 18.00
C TYR A 106 -8.59 1.64 18.37
N ARG A 107 -7.46 2.24 18.74
CA ARG A 107 -7.36 3.67 18.98
C ARG A 107 -7.34 4.49 17.70
N LEU A 108 -6.96 3.90 16.57
CA LEU A 108 -6.87 4.57 15.28
C LEU A 108 -8.23 4.76 14.58
N GLY A 109 -9.30 4.13 15.09
CA GLY A 109 -10.70 4.45 14.69
C GLY A 109 -11.07 4.05 13.26
N GLY A 110 -10.62 2.89 12.77
CA GLY A 110 -10.94 2.41 11.42
C GLY A 110 -12.37 1.87 11.25
N GLN A 111 -12.80 1.65 10.00
CA GLN A 111 -14.11 1.05 9.65
C GLN A 111 -14.27 -0.39 10.14
N GLU A 112 -13.21 -1.04 10.58
CA GLU A 112 -13.20 -2.38 11.18
C GLU A 112 -14.01 -2.46 12.49
N PHE A 113 -14.30 -1.33 13.10
CA PHE A 113 -15.28 -1.27 14.17
C PHE A 113 -16.66 -1.81 13.75
N ALA A 114 -16.99 -1.84 12.45
CA ALA A 114 -18.26 -2.38 11.98
C ALA A 114 -18.39 -3.87 12.33
N VAL A 115 -17.34 -4.67 12.18
CA VAL A 115 -17.35 -6.09 12.54
C VAL A 115 -17.40 -6.25 14.07
N LEU A 116 -16.58 -5.50 14.81
CA LEU A 116 -16.62 -5.50 16.26
C LEU A 116 -17.96 -5.01 16.79
N ALA A 117 -18.52 -3.94 16.22
CA ALA A 117 -19.84 -3.43 16.60
C ALA A 117 -20.96 -4.42 16.28
N ALA A 118 -20.89 -5.14 15.17
CA ALA A 118 -21.82 -6.21 14.84
C ALA A 118 -21.70 -7.38 15.85
N LEU A 119 -20.48 -7.80 16.20
CA LEU A 119 -20.25 -8.81 17.20
C LEU A 119 -20.71 -8.38 18.60
N LEU A 120 -20.50 -7.11 18.96
CA LEU A 120 -21.00 -6.54 20.23
C LEU A 120 -22.53 -6.45 20.29
N LYS A 121 -23.21 -6.30 19.14
CA LYS A 121 -24.68 -6.39 19.07
C LYS A 121 -25.19 -7.83 19.23
N LEU A 122 -24.41 -8.81 18.78
CA LEU A 122 -24.73 -10.25 18.90
C LEU A 122 -24.42 -10.81 20.29
N THR A 123 -23.52 -10.17 21.03
CA THR A 123 -23.08 -10.65 22.36
C THR A 123 -23.16 -9.53 23.39
N THR A 124 -23.72 -9.81 24.56
CA THR A 124 -23.73 -8.89 25.70
C THR A 124 -22.36 -8.79 26.39
N HIS A 125 -21.42 -9.68 26.02
CA HIS A 125 -20.10 -9.77 26.64
C HIS A 125 -19.00 -9.24 25.71
N ARG A 126 -18.44 -8.08 26.05
CA ARG A 126 -17.35 -7.42 25.30
C ARG A 126 -16.15 -8.35 25.03
N TRP A 127 -15.77 -9.16 26.01
CA TRP A 127 -14.64 -10.10 25.87
C TRP A 127 -14.91 -11.18 24.82
N LEU A 128 -16.15 -11.70 24.76
CA LEU A 128 -16.53 -12.68 23.74
C LEU A 128 -16.42 -12.11 22.32
N ALA A 129 -16.83 -10.87 22.12
CA ALA A 129 -16.70 -10.19 20.83
C ALA A 129 -15.23 -10.06 20.40
N ILE A 130 -14.33 -9.71 21.34
CA ILE A 130 -12.89 -9.61 21.09
C ILE A 130 -12.28 -10.99 20.74
N TYR A 131 -12.64 -12.04 21.46
CA TYR A 131 -12.16 -13.39 21.15
C TYR A 131 -12.68 -13.92 19.81
N LEU A 132 -13.94 -13.64 19.47
CA LEU A 132 -14.51 -14.01 18.17
C LEU A 132 -13.79 -13.27 17.03
N MET A 133 -13.51 -12.00 17.21
CA MET A 133 -12.77 -11.21 16.23
C MET A 133 -11.34 -11.73 16.05
N LEU A 134 -10.65 -12.08 17.13
CA LEU A 134 -9.33 -12.71 17.07
C LEU A 134 -9.38 -14.08 16.37
N ALA A 135 -10.41 -14.88 16.65
CA ALA A 135 -10.61 -16.17 15.98
C ALA A 135 -10.85 -15.99 14.47
N ILE A 136 -11.70 -15.08 14.06
CA ILE A 136 -11.94 -14.76 12.64
C ILE A 136 -10.64 -14.32 11.96
N TYR A 137 -9.90 -13.41 12.60
CA TYR A 137 -8.60 -12.96 12.10
C TYR A 137 -7.63 -14.12 11.88
N LEU A 138 -7.48 -15.01 12.87
CA LEU A 138 -6.57 -16.15 12.77
C LEU A 138 -7.03 -17.16 11.71
N ILE A 139 -8.31 -17.49 11.65
CA ILE A 139 -8.88 -18.42 10.66
C ILE A 139 -8.65 -17.89 9.24
N VAL A 140 -9.00 -16.64 8.98
CA VAL A 140 -8.82 -16.02 7.66
C VAL A 140 -7.34 -15.99 7.28
N THR A 141 -6.49 -15.51 8.18
CA THR A 141 -5.05 -15.35 7.91
C THR A 141 -4.39 -16.70 7.65
N ILE A 142 -4.57 -17.69 8.55
CA ILE A 142 -3.97 -19.02 8.42
C ILE A 142 -4.55 -19.77 7.22
N GLY A 143 -5.86 -19.66 6.97
CA GLY A 143 -6.52 -20.30 5.84
C GLY A 143 -5.96 -19.81 4.49
N VAL A 144 -5.84 -18.49 4.32
CA VAL A 144 -5.29 -17.90 3.10
C VAL A 144 -3.80 -18.22 2.95
N LEU A 145 -2.99 -18.12 4.01
CA LEU A 145 -1.56 -18.48 3.95
C LEU A 145 -1.37 -19.96 3.60
N SER A 146 -2.24 -20.85 4.09
CA SER A 146 -2.21 -22.28 3.75
C SER A 146 -2.53 -22.51 2.27
N LEU A 147 -3.51 -21.81 1.71
CA LEU A 147 -3.84 -21.87 0.27
C LEU A 147 -2.70 -21.33 -0.60
N ILE A 148 -2.07 -20.24 -0.21
CA ILE A 148 -0.89 -19.72 -0.89
C ILE A 148 0.20 -20.78 -0.89
N THR A 149 0.56 -21.31 0.28
CA THR A 149 1.59 -22.35 0.42
C THR A 149 1.27 -23.56 -0.47
N ALA A 150 0.03 -24.09 -0.44
CA ALA A 150 -0.39 -25.23 -1.25
C ALA A 150 -0.26 -24.95 -2.76
N THR A 151 -0.69 -23.77 -3.22
CA THR A 151 -0.55 -23.34 -4.62
C THR A 151 0.92 -23.29 -5.04
N PHE A 152 1.79 -22.72 -4.20
CA PHE A 152 3.21 -22.57 -4.52
C PHE A 152 4.03 -23.85 -4.39
N VAL A 153 3.55 -24.88 -3.66
CA VAL A 153 4.19 -26.22 -3.67
C VAL A 153 4.24 -26.80 -5.08
N THR A 154 3.19 -26.65 -5.88
CA THR A 154 3.20 -27.14 -7.27
C THR A 154 4.18 -26.36 -8.15
N ILE A 155 4.19 -25.03 -8.03
CA ILE A 155 5.08 -24.17 -8.81
C ILE A 155 6.55 -24.44 -8.43
N GLY A 156 6.86 -24.54 -7.12
CA GLY A 156 8.18 -24.93 -6.63
C GLY A 156 8.58 -26.33 -7.08
N GLY A 157 7.62 -27.26 -7.22
CA GLY A 157 7.85 -28.59 -7.77
C GLY A 157 8.39 -28.58 -9.22
N PHE A 158 7.89 -27.66 -10.07
CA PHE A 158 8.41 -27.48 -11.42
C PHE A 158 9.84 -26.94 -11.39
N VAL A 159 10.11 -25.93 -10.55
CA VAL A 159 11.47 -25.39 -10.40
C VAL A 159 12.44 -26.48 -9.94
N GLY A 160 12.07 -27.21 -8.87
CA GLY A 160 12.92 -28.26 -8.28
C GLY A 160 13.19 -29.43 -9.23
N GLU A 161 12.20 -29.84 -10.07
CA GLU A 161 12.39 -30.89 -11.06
C GLU A 161 13.48 -30.54 -12.09
N TYR A 162 13.40 -29.32 -12.64
CA TYR A 162 14.34 -28.91 -13.68
C TYR A 162 15.68 -28.44 -13.11
N LEU A 163 15.71 -27.88 -11.92
CA LEU A 163 16.95 -27.44 -11.27
C LEU A 163 17.94 -28.59 -11.02
N LYS A 164 17.42 -29.77 -10.63
CA LYS A 164 18.21 -30.98 -10.34
C LYS A 164 18.93 -31.57 -11.56
N ILE A 165 18.60 -31.12 -12.77
CA ILE A 165 19.15 -31.66 -14.02
C ILE A 165 20.46 -30.98 -14.40
N PHE A 166 20.69 -29.76 -13.91
CA PHE A 166 21.86 -28.94 -14.25
C PHE A 166 22.92 -28.97 -13.16
N ASP A 167 24.16 -28.69 -13.56
CA ASP A 167 25.19 -28.36 -12.61
C ASP A 167 24.76 -27.18 -11.75
N PRO A 168 25.10 -27.16 -10.45
CA PRO A 168 24.62 -26.16 -9.50
C PRO A 168 24.74 -24.72 -9.99
N LEU A 169 25.88 -24.33 -10.54
CA LEU A 169 26.13 -22.96 -11.00
C LEU A 169 25.27 -22.59 -12.21
N ARG A 170 25.17 -23.48 -13.19
CA ARG A 170 24.37 -23.27 -14.40
C ARG A 170 22.86 -23.25 -14.07
N GLY A 171 22.42 -24.21 -13.27
CA GLY A 171 21.04 -24.30 -12.81
C GLY A 171 20.61 -23.06 -12.04
N TYR A 172 21.47 -22.62 -11.12
CA TYR A 172 21.22 -21.40 -10.34
C TYR A 172 21.17 -20.14 -11.23
N GLY A 173 22.09 -20.01 -12.19
CA GLY A 173 22.09 -18.88 -13.12
C GLY A 173 20.81 -18.79 -13.96
N ILE A 174 20.29 -19.92 -14.48
CA ILE A 174 19.04 -19.96 -15.23
C ILE A 174 17.85 -19.63 -14.33
N ASN A 175 17.81 -20.19 -13.11
CA ASN A 175 16.79 -19.90 -12.11
C ASN A 175 16.75 -18.41 -11.77
N LEU A 176 17.91 -17.80 -11.51
CA LEU A 176 18.02 -16.37 -11.19
C LEU A 176 17.55 -15.48 -12.36
N ALA A 177 17.95 -15.81 -13.59
CA ALA A 177 17.53 -15.07 -14.78
C ALA A 177 16.01 -15.16 -15.01
N GLY A 178 15.42 -16.35 -14.83
CA GLY A 178 13.97 -16.54 -14.91
C GLY A 178 13.22 -15.76 -13.83
N SER A 179 13.69 -15.82 -12.59
CA SER A 179 13.14 -15.10 -11.45
C SER A 179 13.18 -13.58 -11.68
N LEU A 180 14.32 -13.05 -12.10
CA LEU A 180 14.47 -11.63 -12.43
C LEU A 180 13.50 -11.20 -13.54
N ALA A 181 13.38 -12.01 -14.60
CA ALA A 181 12.42 -11.72 -15.68
C ALA A 181 10.98 -11.67 -15.16
N GLY A 182 10.60 -12.56 -14.22
CA GLY A 182 9.29 -12.54 -13.57
C GLY A 182 9.02 -11.25 -12.81
N ILE A 183 9.98 -10.80 -12.02
CA ILE A 183 9.91 -9.53 -11.28
C ILE A 183 9.79 -8.36 -12.24
N VAL A 184 10.65 -8.26 -13.24
CA VAL A 184 10.66 -7.14 -14.20
C VAL A 184 9.34 -7.05 -14.96
N VAL A 185 8.84 -8.17 -15.49
CA VAL A 185 7.57 -8.16 -16.25
C VAL A 185 6.40 -7.80 -15.37
N PHE A 186 6.29 -8.36 -14.15
CA PHE A 186 5.20 -7.98 -13.26
C PHE A 186 5.28 -6.50 -12.85
N THR A 187 6.45 -5.99 -12.54
CA THR A 187 6.69 -4.59 -12.22
C THR A 187 6.27 -3.68 -13.38
N PHE A 188 6.65 -4.05 -14.61
CA PHE A 188 6.26 -3.31 -15.80
C PHE A 188 4.73 -3.28 -16.00
N LEU A 189 4.03 -4.41 -15.82
CA LEU A 189 2.56 -4.45 -15.86
C LEU A 189 1.93 -3.57 -14.78
N ALA A 190 2.56 -3.51 -13.60
CA ALA A 190 2.11 -2.65 -12.52
C ALA A 190 2.25 -1.17 -12.88
N PHE A 191 3.38 -0.76 -13.46
CA PHE A 191 3.58 0.62 -13.93
C PHE A 191 2.66 1.00 -15.09
N LEU A 192 2.29 0.04 -15.94
CA LEU A 192 1.28 0.25 -16.98
C LEU A 192 -0.16 0.31 -16.44
N ALA A 193 -0.34 0.28 -15.13
CA ALA A 193 -1.66 0.35 -14.49
C ALA A 193 -2.65 -0.73 -15.00
N THR A 194 -2.15 -1.92 -15.37
CA THR A 194 -2.98 -2.99 -15.91
C THR A 194 -3.89 -3.61 -14.84
N PRO A 195 -5.11 -4.07 -15.21
CA PRO A 195 -6.02 -4.71 -14.28
C PRO A 195 -5.62 -6.16 -13.96
N PRO A 196 -6.09 -6.74 -12.82
CA PRO A 196 -5.75 -8.09 -12.38
C PRO A 196 -6.02 -9.19 -13.39
N VAL A 197 -7.02 -9.03 -14.27
CA VAL A 197 -7.30 -10.01 -15.33
C VAL A 197 -6.08 -10.25 -16.23
N VAL A 198 -5.30 -9.19 -16.52
CA VAL A 198 -4.07 -9.29 -17.33
C VAL A 198 -3.00 -10.06 -16.58
N TRP A 199 -2.84 -9.80 -15.28
CA TRP A 199 -1.86 -10.50 -14.44
C TRP A 199 -2.17 -11.99 -14.31
N VAL A 200 -3.45 -12.29 -14.04
CA VAL A 200 -3.94 -13.66 -13.90
C VAL A 200 -3.82 -14.43 -15.23
N LEU A 201 -4.23 -13.82 -16.34
CA LEU A 201 -4.10 -14.42 -17.66
C LEU A 201 -2.65 -14.75 -18.00
N LEU A 202 -1.75 -13.77 -17.87
CA LEU A 202 -0.34 -13.96 -18.19
C LEU A 202 0.30 -14.99 -17.24
N GLY A 203 -0.01 -14.93 -15.94
CA GLY A 203 0.47 -15.91 -14.97
C GLY A 203 0.10 -17.35 -15.36
N PHE A 204 -1.16 -17.58 -15.69
CA PHE A 204 -1.58 -18.93 -16.10
C PHE A 204 -1.02 -19.34 -17.45
N LEU A 205 -0.84 -18.42 -18.41
CA LEU A 205 -0.17 -18.72 -19.68
C LEU A 205 1.26 -19.22 -19.46
N LEU A 206 1.97 -18.70 -18.46
CA LEU A 206 3.32 -19.18 -18.09
C LEU A 206 3.31 -20.63 -17.56
N LEU A 207 2.21 -21.08 -16.98
CA LEU A 207 2.06 -22.46 -16.45
C LEU A 207 1.53 -23.46 -17.49
N VAL A 208 0.95 -23.00 -18.60
CA VAL A 208 0.43 -23.89 -19.67
C VAL A 208 1.48 -24.90 -20.14
N PRO A 209 2.76 -24.57 -20.40
CA PRO A 209 3.77 -25.53 -20.87
C PRO A 209 4.01 -26.71 -19.93
N PHE A 210 3.65 -26.57 -18.65
CA PHE A 210 3.81 -27.62 -17.63
C PHE A 210 2.54 -28.46 -17.44
N LEU A 211 1.36 -27.89 -17.74
CA LEU A 211 0.05 -28.44 -17.37
C LEU A 211 -0.91 -28.63 -18.54
N TRP A 212 -0.50 -28.35 -19.78
CA TRP A 212 -1.38 -28.37 -20.98
C TRP A 212 -2.08 -29.70 -21.24
N ARG A 213 -1.49 -30.82 -20.80
CA ARG A 213 -2.07 -32.17 -20.94
C ARG A 213 -3.18 -32.47 -19.92
N LYS A 214 -3.51 -31.52 -19.04
CA LYS A 214 -4.53 -31.70 -17.99
C LYS A 214 -5.75 -30.82 -18.29
N PRO A 215 -6.76 -31.31 -19.01
CA PRO A 215 -7.89 -30.46 -19.45
C PRO A 215 -8.65 -29.80 -18.30
N VAL A 216 -8.76 -30.48 -17.16
CA VAL A 216 -9.38 -29.91 -15.95
C VAL A 216 -8.62 -28.66 -15.48
N VAL A 217 -7.29 -28.67 -15.53
CA VAL A 217 -6.46 -27.49 -15.13
C VAL A 217 -6.73 -26.32 -16.06
N ILE A 218 -6.77 -26.59 -17.38
CA ILE A 218 -7.04 -25.53 -18.37
C ILE A 218 -8.45 -24.97 -18.19
N ALA A 219 -9.46 -25.83 -17.97
CA ALA A 219 -10.82 -25.38 -17.71
C ALA A 219 -10.93 -24.50 -16.46
N VAL A 220 -10.24 -24.87 -15.38
CA VAL A 220 -10.21 -24.08 -14.14
C VAL A 220 -9.46 -22.76 -14.37
N PHE A 221 -8.35 -22.73 -15.11
CA PHE A 221 -7.65 -21.49 -15.45
C PHE A 221 -8.53 -20.53 -16.25
N ILE A 222 -9.26 -21.06 -17.24
CA ILE A 222 -10.25 -20.27 -18.00
C ILE A 222 -11.32 -19.72 -17.03
N CYS A 223 -11.84 -20.55 -16.13
CA CYS A 223 -12.83 -20.12 -15.14
C CYS A 223 -12.30 -18.98 -14.26
N ILE A 224 -11.05 -19.09 -13.76
CA ILE A 224 -10.43 -18.04 -12.96
C ILE A 224 -10.29 -16.74 -13.78
N VAL A 225 -9.82 -16.81 -15.03
CA VAL A 225 -9.69 -15.63 -15.89
C VAL A 225 -11.06 -15.00 -16.15
N LEU A 226 -12.09 -15.79 -16.49
CA LEU A 226 -13.46 -15.31 -16.73
C LEU A 226 -14.05 -14.62 -15.48
N MET A 227 -13.77 -15.16 -14.30
CA MET A 227 -14.19 -14.55 -13.03
C MET A 227 -13.62 -13.13 -12.83
N HIS A 228 -12.48 -12.81 -13.46
CA HIS A 228 -11.83 -11.50 -13.38
C HIS A 228 -12.22 -10.55 -14.52
N LEU A 229 -12.99 -11.00 -15.52
CA LEU A 229 -13.44 -10.14 -16.64
C LEU A 229 -14.55 -9.16 -16.26
N GLY A 230 -15.17 -9.30 -15.11
CA GLY A 230 -16.26 -8.41 -14.67
C GLY A 230 -15.79 -6.97 -14.42
N PRO A 231 -16.48 -5.97 -14.96
CA PRO A 231 -16.07 -4.60 -14.86
C PRO A 231 -16.35 -4.03 -13.48
N GLY A 232 -15.34 -3.53 -12.84
CA GLY A 232 -15.53 -2.36 -12.00
C GLY A 232 -15.58 -1.15 -12.94
N LYS A 233 -16.75 -0.71 -13.38
CA LYS A 233 -16.89 0.47 -14.28
C LYS A 233 -16.17 1.72 -13.75
N ASN A 234 -15.94 1.76 -12.43
CA ASN A 234 -15.32 2.86 -11.72
C ASN A 234 -14.06 2.42 -10.96
N THR A 235 -13.47 1.29 -11.32
CA THR A 235 -12.25 0.79 -10.67
C THR A 235 -11.05 0.94 -11.60
N PHE A 236 -10.03 1.62 -11.11
CA PHE A 236 -8.76 1.86 -11.77
C PHE A 236 -7.64 1.20 -10.98
N TRP A 237 -6.57 0.85 -11.66
CA TRP A 237 -5.35 0.36 -11.02
C TRP A 237 -4.24 1.35 -11.26
N SER A 238 -3.43 1.61 -10.25
CA SER A 238 -2.23 2.44 -10.35
C SER A 238 -1.00 1.62 -10.03
N PRO A 239 0.22 2.12 -10.19
CA PRO A 239 1.43 1.45 -9.69
C PRO A 239 1.36 1.11 -8.20
N TYR A 240 0.59 1.87 -7.43
CA TYR A 240 0.53 1.80 -5.95
C TYR A 240 -0.74 1.15 -5.43
N TYR A 241 -1.91 1.43 -6.05
CA TYR A 241 -3.23 1.18 -5.46
C TYR A 241 -4.23 0.60 -6.45
N ARG A 242 -5.26 -0.03 -5.89
CA ARG A 242 -6.57 -0.11 -6.52
C ARG A 242 -7.35 1.15 -6.16
N ILE A 243 -7.94 1.81 -7.13
CA ILE A 243 -8.67 3.07 -6.98
C ILE A 243 -10.10 2.85 -7.42
N ASP A 244 -11.06 3.09 -6.52
CA ASP A 244 -12.48 3.15 -6.86
C ASP A 244 -12.89 4.63 -6.90
N PHE A 245 -13.41 5.09 -8.05
CA PHE A 245 -13.73 6.49 -8.30
C PHE A 245 -15.19 6.62 -8.75
N ALA A 246 -16.03 7.27 -7.96
CA ALA A 246 -17.46 7.36 -8.19
C ALA A 246 -17.98 8.79 -8.03
N ALA A 247 -18.84 9.20 -8.97
CA ALA A 247 -19.58 10.44 -8.87
C ALA A 247 -20.61 10.35 -7.72
N LEU A 248 -20.74 11.42 -6.96
CA LEU A 248 -21.85 11.58 -6.02
C LEU A 248 -23.11 12.06 -6.74
N THR A 249 -24.24 11.76 -6.14
CA THR A 249 -25.53 12.29 -6.61
C THR A 249 -25.49 13.82 -6.57
N PRO A 250 -25.80 14.50 -7.69
CA PRO A 250 -25.86 15.96 -7.70
C PRO A 250 -26.84 16.51 -6.65
N PRO A 251 -26.56 17.68 -6.06
CA PRO A 251 -27.50 18.35 -5.19
C PRO A 251 -28.84 18.63 -5.90
N ALA A 252 -29.92 18.72 -5.16
CA ALA A 252 -31.23 19.03 -5.72
C ALA A 252 -31.19 20.36 -6.53
N GLY A 253 -31.67 20.30 -7.76
CA GLY A 253 -31.64 21.45 -8.68
C GLY A 253 -30.35 21.64 -9.49
N SER A 254 -29.35 20.77 -9.31
CA SER A 254 -28.13 20.77 -10.13
C SER A 254 -28.13 19.59 -11.09
N ALA A 255 -27.88 19.85 -12.37
CA ALA A 255 -27.66 18.82 -13.38
C ALA A 255 -26.19 18.35 -13.41
N ARG A 256 -25.27 19.05 -12.72
CA ARG A 256 -23.82 18.80 -12.74
C ARG A 256 -23.38 18.13 -11.44
N THR A 257 -22.54 17.11 -11.58
CA THR A 257 -21.87 16.48 -10.44
C THR A 257 -20.91 17.46 -9.81
N SER A 258 -21.08 17.69 -8.50
CA SER A 258 -20.25 18.62 -7.71
C SER A 258 -19.16 17.93 -6.92
N ALA A 259 -19.21 16.61 -6.83
CA ALA A 259 -18.26 15.85 -6.04
C ALA A 259 -18.05 14.43 -6.59
N TYR A 260 -16.82 13.97 -6.54
CA TYR A 260 -16.44 12.58 -6.80
C TYR A 260 -15.74 12.00 -5.58
N ARG A 261 -16.12 10.79 -5.20
CA ARG A 261 -15.45 10.05 -4.14
C ARG A 261 -14.35 9.19 -4.75
N LEU A 262 -13.15 9.33 -4.23
CA LEU A 262 -12.01 8.47 -4.50
C LEU A 262 -11.75 7.61 -3.27
N SER A 263 -11.73 6.29 -3.47
CA SER A 263 -11.36 5.30 -2.46
C SER A 263 -10.13 4.52 -2.94
N VAL A 264 -9.24 4.18 -2.01
CA VAL A 264 -8.01 3.42 -2.27
C VAL A 264 -8.10 2.12 -1.49
N ASN A 265 -7.93 0.98 -2.17
CA ASN A 265 -8.01 -0.35 -1.57
C ASN A 265 -9.28 -0.54 -0.70
N HIS A 266 -10.42 -0.10 -1.24
CA HIS A 266 -11.77 -0.09 -0.64
C HIS A 266 -12.05 0.95 0.45
N ASP A 267 -11.06 1.72 0.90
CA ASP A 267 -11.26 2.74 1.92
C ASP A 267 -11.37 4.14 1.30
N TYR A 268 -12.06 5.03 2.01
CA TYR A 268 -12.11 6.44 1.65
C TYR A 268 -10.71 7.03 1.64
N HIS A 269 -10.39 7.77 0.58
CA HIS A 269 -9.12 8.48 0.48
C HIS A 269 -9.36 10.00 0.38
N GLN A 270 -10.11 10.44 -0.62
CA GLN A 270 -10.40 11.85 -0.82
C GLN A 270 -11.66 12.09 -1.63
N TRP A 271 -12.08 13.33 -1.68
CA TRP A 271 -13.09 13.83 -2.59
C TRP A 271 -12.45 14.72 -3.65
N ALA A 272 -12.98 14.76 -4.88
CA ALA A 272 -12.77 15.86 -5.82
C ALA A 272 -14.01 16.75 -5.76
N LEU A 273 -13.89 17.98 -5.32
CA LEU A 273 -14.99 18.85 -4.92
C LEU A 273 -15.11 20.10 -5.78
N ASP A 274 -16.33 20.51 -6.09
CA ASP A 274 -16.61 21.87 -6.57
C ASP A 274 -16.75 22.79 -5.37
N LEU A 275 -15.71 23.57 -5.10
CA LEU A 275 -15.68 24.58 -4.03
C LEU A 275 -15.67 26.00 -4.63
N SER A 276 -15.99 26.13 -5.93
CA SER A 276 -16.04 27.42 -6.60
C SER A 276 -17.08 28.35 -5.95
N PRO A 277 -16.82 29.66 -5.88
CA PRO A 277 -17.77 30.63 -5.34
C PRO A 277 -19.12 30.58 -6.08
N GLU A 278 -19.13 30.29 -7.37
CA GLU A 278 -20.35 30.15 -8.15
C GLU A 278 -21.20 28.97 -7.68
N PHE A 279 -20.59 27.80 -7.46
CA PHE A 279 -21.28 26.62 -6.98
C PHE A 279 -21.74 26.82 -5.53
N MET A 280 -20.85 27.26 -4.64
CA MET A 280 -21.14 27.42 -3.21
C MET A 280 -22.19 28.50 -2.93
N SER A 281 -22.26 29.54 -3.74
CA SER A 281 -23.34 30.56 -3.60
C SER A 281 -24.72 30.03 -3.92
N LYS A 282 -24.83 29.09 -4.88
CA LYS A 282 -26.09 28.44 -5.26
C LYS A 282 -26.47 27.28 -4.35
N HIS A 283 -25.47 26.60 -3.78
CA HIS A 283 -25.61 25.38 -2.99
C HIS A 283 -24.80 25.44 -1.67
N PRO A 284 -25.05 26.40 -0.77
CA PRO A 284 -24.22 26.66 0.41
C PRO A 284 -24.16 25.48 1.39
N ASN A 285 -25.17 24.60 1.37
CA ASN A 285 -25.27 23.44 2.26
C ASN A 285 -25.00 22.12 1.52
N ALA A 286 -24.41 22.15 0.31
CA ALA A 286 -24.08 20.91 -0.41
C ALA A 286 -23.04 20.10 0.36
N GLU A 287 -23.34 18.86 0.67
CA GLU A 287 -22.40 17.93 1.31
C GLU A 287 -21.72 17.05 0.25
N PRO A 288 -20.42 16.78 0.41
CA PRO A 288 -19.49 17.16 1.48
C PRO A 288 -18.85 18.55 1.30
N ASN A 289 -19.18 19.30 0.26
CA ASN A 289 -18.53 20.56 -0.14
C ASN A 289 -18.52 21.59 1.01
N HIS A 290 -19.64 21.76 1.67
CA HIS A 290 -19.79 22.72 2.77
C HIS A 290 -18.78 22.51 3.91
N TYR A 291 -18.60 21.26 4.36
CA TYR A 291 -17.67 20.95 5.46
C TYR A 291 -16.20 21.06 5.05
N ALA A 292 -15.90 20.81 3.77
CA ALA A 292 -14.55 20.83 3.27
C ALA A 292 -14.03 22.25 3.02
N LEU A 293 -14.90 23.17 2.59
CA LEU A 293 -14.55 24.52 2.17
C LEU A 293 -13.67 25.23 3.20
N ALA A 294 -14.13 25.28 4.46
CA ALA A 294 -13.42 25.99 5.53
C ALA A 294 -11.95 25.53 5.70
N THR A 295 -11.71 24.23 5.56
CA THR A 295 -10.37 23.66 5.71
C THR A 295 -9.44 24.05 4.55
N TYR A 296 -9.93 24.02 3.31
CA TYR A 296 -9.13 24.43 2.14
C TYR A 296 -8.90 25.95 2.07
N GLU A 297 -9.72 26.75 2.76
CA GLU A 297 -9.59 28.22 2.82
C GLU A 297 -8.55 28.71 3.87
N ILE A 298 -8.21 27.89 4.87
CA ILE A 298 -7.27 28.30 5.96
C ILE A 298 -5.93 28.79 5.41
N PRO A 299 -5.21 28.10 4.51
CA PRO A 299 -3.91 28.55 4.03
C PRO A 299 -3.96 29.95 3.40
N TYR A 300 -5.04 30.25 2.70
CA TYR A 300 -5.22 31.50 1.91
C TYR A 300 -5.81 32.63 2.74
N SER A 301 -6.48 32.30 3.85
CA SER A 301 -6.82 33.29 4.89
C SER A 301 -5.58 33.83 5.59
N LEU A 302 -4.50 33.03 5.62
CA LEU A 302 -3.21 33.42 6.21
C LEU A 302 -2.32 34.15 5.22
N VAL A 303 -2.23 33.68 3.97
CA VAL A 303 -1.37 34.23 2.92
C VAL A 303 -2.25 34.63 1.73
N SER A 304 -2.50 35.93 1.59
CA SER A 304 -3.32 36.44 0.48
C SER A 304 -2.48 36.61 -0.79
N ASN A 305 -3.00 36.14 -1.93
CA ASN A 305 -2.34 36.23 -3.24
C ASN A 305 -0.87 35.76 -3.26
N PRO A 306 -0.57 34.52 -2.82
CA PRO A 306 0.80 34.04 -2.80
C PRO A 306 1.40 34.01 -4.20
N THR A 307 2.64 34.47 -4.39
CA THR A 307 3.29 34.44 -5.71
C THR A 307 3.71 33.03 -6.12
N SER A 308 4.07 32.19 -5.15
CA SER A 308 4.49 30.80 -5.36
C SER A 308 3.98 29.89 -4.24
N VAL A 309 3.30 28.84 -4.63
CA VAL A 309 2.71 27.82 -3.74
C VAL A 309 3.27 26.45 -4.07
N LEU A 310 3.63 25.68 -3.03
CA LEU A 310 3.91 24.26 -3.15
C LEU A 310 2.74 23.48 -2.52
N VAL A 311 2.10 22.63 -3.31
CA VAL A 311 1.08 21.68 -2.83
C VAL A 311 1.70 20.29 -2.79
N VAL A 312 1.85 19.76 -1.58
CA VAL A 312 2.42 18.43 -1.30
C VAL A 312 1.29 17.43 -1.17
N GLY A 313 1.27 16.42 -2.04
CA GLY A 313 0.16 15.48 -2.17
C GLY A 313 -1.07 16.13 -2.80
N ALA A 314 -0.90 16.63 -4.00
CA ALA A 314 -1.93 17.39 -4.71
C ALA A 314 -3.21 16.59 -5.03
N GLY A 315 -3.10 15.25 -5.06
CA GLY A 315 -4.23 14.34 -5.21
C GLY A 315 -5.07 14.64 -6.44
N THR A 316 -6.39 14.72 -6.26
CA THR A 316 -7.32 15.10 -7.33
C THR A 316 -7.36 16.60 -7.61
N GLY A 317 -6.75 17.46 -6.74
CA GLY A 317 -6.55 18.88 -7.05
C GLY A 317 -7.31 19.90 -6.20
N ASN A 318 -7.94 19.52 -5.08
CA ASN A 318 -8.67 20.48 -4.23
C ASN A 318 -7.79 21.62 -3.70
N ASP A 319 -6.59 21.29 -3.17
CA ASP A 319 -5.64 22.30 -2.69
C ASP A 319 -5.11 23.18 -3.82
N VAL A 320 -4.92 22.61 -5.02
CA VAL A 320 -4.52 23.35 -6.22
C VAL A 320 -5.65 24.29 -6.66
N ALA A 321 -6.91 23.83 -6.66
CA ALA A 321 -8.07 24.65 -6.96
C ALA A 321 -8.19 25.82 -5.97
N ALA A 322 -8.00 25.55 -4.67
CA ALA A 322 -7.99 26.60 -3.65
C ALA A 322 -6.89 27.65 -3.91
N ALA A 323 -5.66 27.23 -4.24
CA ALA A 323 -4.59 28.15 -4.60
C ALA A 323 -4.97 29.06 -5.78
N LEU A 324 -5.56 28.48 -6.81
CA LEU A 324 -5.98 29.24 -8.00
C LEU A 324 -7.12 30.22 -7.72
N ARG A 325 -8.11 29.83 -6.90
CA ARG A 325 -9.22 30.73 -6.47
C ARG A 325 -8.69 31.94 -5.71
N HIS A 326 -7.64 31.75 -4.92
CA HIS A 326 -7.01 32.81 -4.13
C HIS A 326 -5.86 33.53 -4.86
N GLY A 327 -5.80 33.46 -6.18
CA GLY A 327 -4.92 34.29 -6.98
C GLY A 327 -3.44 33.89 -6.93
N ALA A 328 -3.11 32.64 -6.58
CA ALA A 328 -1.73 32.15 -6.62
C ALA A 328 -1.09 32.42 -7.97
N GLY A 329 0.12 33.03 -7.97
CA GLY A 329 0.86 33.34 -9.19
C GLY A 329 1.36 32.09 -9.89
N HIS A 330 1.93 31.15 -9.13
CA HIS A 330 2.38 29.84 -9.60
C HIS A 330 2.17 28.78 -8.54
N VAL A 331 1.80 27.56 -8.97
CA VAL A 331 1.59 26.40 -8.10
C VAL A 331 2.41 25.22 -8.61
N ASP A 332 3.35 24.73 -7.80
CA ASP A 332 3.97 23.44 -8.00
C ASP A 332 3.14 22.37 -7.27
N ALA A 333 2.50 21.48 -8.05
CA ALA A 333 1.63 20.42 -7.54
C ALA A 333 2.37 19.07 -7.60
N VAL A 334 2.70 18.51 -6.44
CA VAL A 334 3.44 17.24 -6.32
C VAL A 334 2.48 16.12 -5.93
N GLU A 335 2.38 15.10 -6.77
CA GLU A 335 1.56 13.90 -6.52
C GLU A 335 2.32 12.66 -6.96
N ILE A 336 2.34 11.62 -6.10
CA ILE A 336 3.08 10.40 -6.38
C ILE A 336 2.32 9.46 -7.33
N ASP A 337 0.98 9.46 -7.27
CA ASP A 337 0.16 8.53 -8.04
C ASP A 337 -0.33 9.16 -9.36
N PRO A 338 0.21 8.70 -10.51
CA PRO A 338 -0.16 9.25 -11.81
C PRO A 338 -1.64 9.04 -12.17
N VAL A 339 -2.28 8.00 -11.62
CA VAL A 339 -3.68 7.70 -11.92
C VAL A 339 -4.62 8.60 -11.13
N ILE A 340 -4.31 8.87 -9.84
CA ILE A 340 -5.04 9.85 -9.03
C ILE A 340 -5.00 11.23 -9.70
N LEU A 341 -3.80 11.63 -10.13
CA LEU A 341 -3.62 12.88 -10.86
C LEU A 341 -4.44 12.94 -12.17
N GLN A 342 -4.42 11.86 -12.97
CA GLN A 342 -5.20 11.78 -14.21
C GLN A 342 -6.71 11.84 -13.96
N LEU A 343 -7.19 11.20 -12.91
CA LEU A 343 -8.60 11.28 -12.49
C LEU A 343 -8.97 12.70 -12.06
N GLY A 344 -8.10 13.37 -11.29
CA GLY A 344 -8.26 14.77 -10.92
C GLY A 344 -8.32 15.69 -12.16
N ARG A 345 -7.36 15.57 -13.07
CA ARG A 345 -7.32 16.34 -14.30
C ARG A 345 -8.58 16.17 -15.16
N LYS A 346 -9.09 14.93 -15.25
CA LYS A 346 -10.24 14.60 -16.10
C LYS A 346 -11.60 14.97 -15.48
N TYR A 347 -11.74 14.79 -14.16
CA TYR A 347 -13.05 14.80 -13.52
C TYR A 347 -13.22 15.86 -12.42
N HIS A 348 -12.14 16.52 -11.96
CA HIS A 348 -12.29 17.55 -10.95
C HIS A 348 -13.18 18.68 -11.47
N PRO A 349 -14.24 19.08 -10.74
CA PRO A 349 -15.22 20.02 -11.26
C PRO A 349 -14.65 21.41 -11.62
N GLU A 350 -13.59 21.84 -10.93
CA GLU A 350 -12.94 23.14 -11.17
C GLU A 350 -11.76 23.06 -12.16
N HIS A 351 -11.38 21.87 -12.65
CA HIS A 351 -10.28 21.64 -13.60
C HIS A 351 -8.95 22.35 -13.25
N PRO A 352 -8.44 22.25 -12.00
CA PRO A 352 -7.28 23.04 -11.57
C PRO A 352 -6.01 22.72 -12.35
N TYR A 353 -5.84 21.49 -12.81
CA TYR A 353 -4.66 21.03 -13.54
C TYR A 353 -4.57 21.52 -14.99
N ASP A 354 -5.61 22.14 -15.52
CA ASP A 354 -5.60 22.72 -16.86
C ASP A 354 -5.12 24.20 -16.87
N SER A 355 -4.89 24.76 -15.68
CA SER A 355 -4.39 26.13 -15.54
C SER A 355 -2.91 26.23 -15.93
N PRO A 356 -2.52 27.24 -16.76
CA PRO A 356 -1.11 27.47 -17.09
C PRO A 356 -0.25 27.93 -15.90
N ARG A 357 -0.86 28.28 -14.79
CA ARG A 357 -0.17 28.63 -13.53
C ARG A 357 0.24 27.39 -12.72
N VAL A 358 -0.12 26.16 -13.13
CA VAL A 358 0.14 24.93 -12.41
C VAL A 358 1.20 24.10 -13.11
N SER A 359 2.30 23.83 -12.41
CA SER A 359 3.29 22.84 -12.81
C SER A 359 3.04 21.53 -12.06
N ILE A 360 2.84 20.46 -12.82
CA ILE A 360 2.54 19.13 -12.26
C ILE A 360 3.83 18.33 -12.16
N HIS A 361 4.09 17.78 -10.98
CA HIS A 361 5.23 16.90 -10.70
C HIS A 361 4.72 15.54 -10.22
N VAL A 362 4.85 14.50 -11.08
CA VAL A 362 4.58 13.11 -10.69
C VAL A 362 5.85 12.57 -10.04
N ASP A 363 5.99 12.80 -8.75
CA ASP A 363 7.21 12.45 -8.00
C ASP A 363 6.87 12.20 -6.51
N ASP A 364 7.78 11.52 -5.83
CA ASP A 364 7.77 11.44 -4.36
C ASP A 364 8.09 12.84 -3.77
N ALA A 365 7.32 13.24 -2.74
CA ALA A 365 7.48 14.56 -2.14
C ALA A 365 8.90 14.80 -1.57
N ARG A 366 9.51 13.80 -0.94
CA ARG A 366 10.88 13.88 -0.41
C ARG A 366 11.91 14.01 -1.54
N ALA A 367 11.71 13.28 -2.64
CA ALA A 367 12.55 13.39 -3.82
C ALA A 367 12.42 14.80 -4.42
N PHE A 368 11.20 15.33 -4.54
CA PHE A 368 10.96 16.69 -5.00
C PHE A 368 11.66 17.74 -4.11
N PHE A 369 11.54 17.63 -2.78
CA PHE A 369 12.18 18.58 -1.85
C PHE A 369 13.70 18.62 -2.00
N SER A 370 14.33 17.51 -2.41
CA SER A 370 15.77 17.44 -2.61
C SER A 370 16.24 17.99 -3.95
N LYS A 371 15.35 17.95 -4.98
CA LYS A 371 15.68 18.34 -6.35
C LYS A 371 15.38 19.81 -6.65
N THR A 372 14.32 20.36 -6.03
CA THR A 372 13.86 21.71 -6.36
C THR A 372 14.74 22.79 -5.73
N ALA A 373 15.08 23.80 -6.54
CA ALA A 373 15.69 25.05 -6.07
C ALA A 373 14.65 26.13 -5.75
N ASN A 374 13.37 25.90 -6.07
CA ASN A 374 12.30 26.86 -5.89
C ASN A 374 12.06 27.15 -4.39
N LYS A 375 11.63 28.38 -4.11
CA LYS A 375 11.20 28.82 -2.77
C LYS A 375 9.77 29.30 -2.83
N TYR A 376 9.03 29.05 -1.75
CA TYR A 376 7.59 29.26 -1.72
C TYR A 376 7.15 30.24 -0.65
N ASP A 377 6.15 31.02 -0.96
CA ASP A 377 5.45 31.88 0.00
C ASP A 377 4.56 31.04 0.92
N LEU A 378 3.99 29.99 0.32
CA LEU A 378 3.08 29.08 1.00
C LEU A 378 3.40 27.63 0.62
N ILE A 379 3.56 26.78 1.62
CA ILE A 379 3.65 25.32 1.45
C ILE A 379 2.42 24.70 2.10
N VAL A 380 1.63 23.96 1.32
CA VAL A 380 0.43 23.26 1.79
C VAL A 380 0.69 21.76 1.74
N PHE A 381 0.66 21.11 2.89
CA PHE A 381 0.50 19.67 2.99
C PHE A 381 -0.98 19.39 3.13
N GLY A 382 -1.59 18.86 2.08
CA GLY A 382 -2.96 18.39 2.12
C GLY A 382 -3.12 17.17 3.04
N PHE A 383 -4.29 16.56 3.07
CA PHE A 383 -4.51 15.29 3.77
C PHE A 383 -3.87 14.14 2.97
N LEU A 384 -2.53 14.05 3.02
CA LEU A 384 -1.74 13.04 2.32
C LEU A 384 -2.03 11.62 2.81
N ASP A 385 -2.54 11.53 4.03
CA ASP A 385 -2.79 10.26 4.66
C ASP A 385 -4.02 9.59 4.07
N SER A 386 -3.82 8.50 3.36
CA SER A 386 -4.90 7.57 3.11
C SER A 386 -5.21 6.87 4.42
N GLN A 387 -6.34 7.21 5.07
CA GLN A 387 -6.83 6.57 6.31
C GLN A 387 -6.90 5.03 6.22
N THR A 388 -6.64 4.50 5.03
CA THR A 388 -6.76 3.11 4.65
C THR A 388 -5.67 2.20 5.19
N LEU A 389 -4.55 2.74 5.62
CA LEU A 389 -3.40 1.87 5.85
C LEU A 389 -2.62 2.30 7.09
N PHE A 390 -3.22 2.11 8.24
CA PHE A 390 -2.52 2.09 9.53
C PHE A 390 -1.53 0.92 9.64
N SER A 391 -0.90 0.52 8.52
CA SER A 391 -0.05 -0.68 8.43
C SER A 391 1.40 -0.42 8.82
N SER A 392 1.62 0.40 9.82
CA SER A 392 2.97 0.70 10.33
C SER A 392 3.70 -0.49 10.96
N PHE A 393 3.02 -1.64 11.12
CA PHE A 393 3.62 -2.80 11.80
C PHE A 393 4.51 -3.69 10.93
N SER A 394 4.40 -3.64 9.61
CA SER A 394 5.11 -4.61 8.78
C SER A 394 5.67 -4.12 7.46
N SER A 395 5.28 -2.94 7.01
CA SER A 395 5.82 -2.38 5.78
C SER A 395 6.01 -0.87 5.90
N LEU A 396 7.22 -0.41 5.61
CA LEU A 396 7.50 1.00 5.42
C LEU A 396 6.77 1.44 4.14
N ARG A 397 5.96 2.45 4.26
CA ARG A 397 5.27 3.09 3.14
C ARG A 397 6.07 4.32 2.71
N LEU A 398 5.90 4.72 1.46
CA LEU A 398 6.52 5.94 0.95
C LEU A 398 6.02 7.18 1.70
N ASP A 399 4.74 7.22 2.05
CA ASP A 399 4.12 8.29 2.82
C ASP A 399 4.62 8.38 4.27
N ASP A 400 5.09 7.29 4.89
CA ASP A 400 5.70 7.35 6.23
C ASP A 400 6.93 8.28 6.24
N TYR A 401 7.68 8.34 5.15
CA TYR A 401 8.87 9.21 5.04
C TYR A 401 8.53 10.68 4.81
N VAL A 402 7.34 11.01 4.34
CA VAL A 402 6.88 12.40 4.22
C VAL A 402 6.63 13.00 5.61
N TYR A 403 6.19 12.18 6.56
CA TYR A 403 5.94 12.56 7.95
C TYR A 403 7.10 12.18 8.88
N THR A 404 8.33 12.55 8.52
CA THR A 404 9.50 12.47 9.40
C THR A 404 10.05 13.85 9.72
N LEU A 405 10.78 13.97 10.82
CA LEU A 405 11.45 15.22 11.19
C LEU A 405 12.31 15.77 10.04
N GLN A 406 13.08 14.88 9.37
CA GLN A 406 13.96 15.28 8.27
C GLN A 406 13.17 15.77 7.05
N SER A 407 11.97 15.25 6.83
CA SER A 407 11.07 15.73 5.78
C SER A 407 10.61 17.16 6.06
N LEU A 408 10.09 17.39 7.26
CA LEU A 408 9.63 18.71 7.68
C LEU A 408 10.75 19.76 7.65
N GLN A 409 11.96 19.38 8.08
CA GLN A 409 13.15 20.22 7.94
C GLN A 409 13.49 20.53 6.48
N SER A 410 13.29 19.57 5.57
CA SER A 410 13.51 19.77 4.13
C SER A 410 12.47 20.72 3.54
N ALA A 411 11.20 20.54 3.90
CA ALA A 411 10.12 21.45 3.49
C ALA A 411 10.35 22.88 4.03
N ARG A 412 10.74 23.02 5.30
CA ARG A 412 11.11 24.33 5.89
C ARG A 412 12.18 25.05 5.07
N ARG A 413 13.19 24.33 4.57
CA ARG A 413 14.25 24.94 3.72
C ARG A 413 13.72 25.52 2.40
N LEU A 414 12.58 25.06 1.93
CA LEU A 414 11.92 25.55 0.70
C LEU A 414 11.06 26.80 0.95
N MET A 415 10.83 27.18 2.19
CA MET A 415 10.11 28.42 2.49
C MET A 415 10.95 29.65 2.16
N LYS A 416 10.31 30.69 1.63
CA LYS A 416 10.89 32.03 1.54
C LYS A 416 10.99 32.66 2.93
N PRO A 417 11.85 33.68 3.14
CA PRO A 417 11.76 34.53 4.32
C PRO A 417 10.34 35.09 4.45
N GLY A 418 9.71 34.93 5.62
CA GLY A 418 8.30 35.31 5.81
C GLY A 418 7.27 34.36 5.24
N GLY A 419 7.68 33.21 4.72
CA GLY A 419 6.76 32.17 4.21
C GLY A 419 5.99 31.46 5.31
N THR A 420 4.96 30.76 4.91
CA THR A 420 4.06 29.98 5.79
C THR A 420 3.97 28.54 5.31
N MET A 421 3.90 27.61 6.25
CA MET A 421 3.58 26.22 5.98
C MET A 421 2.31 25.84 6.73
N VAL A 422 1.37 25.20 6.04
CA VAL A 422 0.15 24.63 6.61
C VAL A 422 0.13 23.14 6.34
N LEU A 423 0.08 22.35 7.42
CA LEU A 423 -0.02 20.90 7.35
C LEU A 423 -1.37 20.48 7.94
N SER A 424 -2.24 19.92 7.10
CA SER A 424 -3.55 19.43 7.52
C SER A 424 -3.52 17.91 7.72
N PHE A 425 -4.03 17.46 8.87
CA PHE A 425 -4.02 16.04 9.25
C PHE A 425 -5.28 15.66 10.03
N ALA A 426 -5.80 14.45 9.78
CA ALA A 426 -6.94 13.91 10.52
C ALA A 426 -6.53 12.60 11.21
N GLY A 427 -6.01 12.71 12.42
CA GLY A 427 -5.48 11.56 13.16
C GLY A 427 -6.03 11.43 14.58
N VAL A 428 -5.63 10.34 15.22
CA VAL A 428 -5.89 10.12 16.64
C VAL A 428 -4.95 10.98 17.51
N PRO A 429 -5.28 11.21 18.78
CA PRO A 429 -4.56 12.16 19.64
C PRO A 429 -3.03 11.99 19.64
N PHE A 430 -2.51 10.77 19.82
CA PHE A 430 -1.06 10.55 19.90
C PHE A 430 -0.32 10.83 18.57
N VAL A 431 -0.97 10.63 17.41
CA VAL A 431 -0.40 10.95 16.09
C VAL A 431 -0.37 12.46 15.90
N ASN A 432 -1.43 13.16 16.27
CA ASN A 432 -1.49 14.63 16.22
C ASN A 432 -0.44 15.26 17.15
N GLN A 433 -0.27 14.73 18.36
CA GLN A 433 0.79 15.14 19.30
C GLN A 433 2.20 14.89 18.74
N ARG A 434 2.39 13.77 18.03
CA ARG A 434 3.66 13.44 17.36
C ARG A 434 3.98 14.42 16.24
N ILE A 435 2.99 14.76 15.40
CA ILE A 435 3.15 15.75 14.32
C ILE A 435 3.47 17.11 14.93
N PHE A 436 2.76 17.51 15.97
CA PHE A 436 3.03 18.77 16.70
C PHE A 436 4.48 18.83 17.15
N ALA A 437 4.97 17.80 17.83
CA ALA A 437 6.33 17.74 18.33
C ALA A 437 7.40 17.69 17.23
N MET A 438 7.10 17.04 16.10
CA MET A 438 8.01 17.04 14.93
C MET A 438 8.10 18.42 14.30
N LEU A 439 6.99 19.16 14.20
CA LEU A 439 6.97 20.53 13.71
C LEU A 439 7.75 21.45 14.66
N GLU A 440 7.50 21.37 15.97
CA GLU A 440 8.25 22.10 16.98
C GLU A 440 9.76 21.84 16.87
N ALA A 441 10.16 20.57 16.74
CA ALA A 441 11.57 20.19 16.56
C ALA A 441 12.15 20.66 15.21
N ALA A 442 11.34 20.73 14.15
CA ALA A 442 11.79 21.20 12.84
C ALA A 442 11.95 22.72 12.78
N PHE A 443 11.07 23.47 13.45
CA PHE A 443 11.02 24.94 13.38
C PHE A 443 11.70 25.65 14.56
N GLY A 444 11.84 24.96 15.69
CA GLY A 444 12.46 25.52 16.92
C GLY A 444 11.47 26.26 17.81
N HIS A 445 10.18 26.23 17.48
CA HIS A 445 9.08 26.79 18.27
C HIS A 445 7.81 25.97 18.00
N PRO A 446 6.81 25.95 18.91
CA PRO A 446 5.59 25.20 18.74
C PRO A 446 4.74 25.74 17.59
N PRO A 447 4.10 24.86 16.77
CA PRO A 447 3.14 25.27 15.76
C PRO A 447 1.84 25.78 16.38
N VAL A 448 1.08 26.57 15.62
CA VAL A 448 -0.34 26.83 15.95
C VAL A 448 -1.17 25.68 15.39
N ALA A 449 -1.99 25.05 16.21
CA ALA A 449 -2.82 23.91 15.85
C ALA A 449 -4.31 24.27 15.94
N LEU A 450 -4.96 24.43 14.79
CA LEU A 450 -6.37 24.76 14.69
C LEU A 450 -7.22 23.51 14.46
N LYS A 451 -8.21 23.28 15.32
CA LYS A 451 -9.16 22.18 15.17
C LYS A 451 -10.22 22.53 14.12
N THR A 452 -10.11 21.96 12.93
CA THR A 452 -11.02 22.19 11.80
C THR A 452 -12.25 21.28 11.83
N GLY A 453 -12.12 20.11 12.48
CA GLY A 453 -13.19 19.10 12.53
C GLY A 453 -13.40 18.34 11.21
N PHE A 454 -12.63 18.62 10.15
CA PHE A 454 -12.69 17.88 8.89
C PHE A 454 -12.47 16.38 9.15
N ALA A 455 -13.26 15.53 8.52
CA ALA A 455 -13.26 14.08 8.74
C ALA A 455 -13.38 13.67 10.23
N GLY A 456 -14.00 14.52 11.08
CA GLY A 456 -14.25 14.28 12.51
C GLY A 456 -13.07 14.59 13.44
N SER A 457 -11.82 14.64 12.95
CA SER A 457 -10.60 14.84 13.76
C SER A 457 -9.56 15.75 13.11
N GLY A 458 -9.93 16.49 12.07
CA GLY A 458 -9.01 17.33 11.31
C GLY A 458 -8.42 18.46 12.13
N ILE A 459 -7.09 18.61 12.00
CA ILE A 459 -6.28 19.69 12.58
C ILE A 459 -5.43 20.27 11.46
N SER A 460 -5.36 21.61 11.40
CA SER A 460 -4.38 22.31 10.56
C SER A 460 -3.29 22.87 11.47
N PHE A 461 -2.05 22.44 11.23
CA PHE A 461 -0.85 22.93 11.90
C PHE A 461 -0.25 24.04 11.06
N ILE A 462 0.04 25.19 11.66
CA ILE A 462 0.54 26.38 10.99
C ILE A 462 1.92 26.71 11.53
N GLU A 463 2.88 26.88 10.61
CA GLU A 463 4.23 27.29 10.88
C GLU A 463 4.66 28.48 10.02
N GLY A 464 5.58 29.31 10.54
CA GLY A 464 6.14 30.47 9.86
C GLY A 464 5.54 31.80 10.30
N ALA A 465 5.57 32.80 9.41
CA ALA A 465 5.31 34.20 9.77
C ALA A 465 3.86 34.54 10.13
N THR A 466 2.91 33.63 9.89
CA THR A 466 1.47 33.92 10.05
C THR A 466 0.85 33.28 11.30
N GLN A 467 1.63 32.78 12.23
CA GLN A 467 1.12 32.10 13.45
C GLN A 467 0.21 33.03 14.30
N ASP A 468 0.56 34.28 14.51
CA ASP A 468 -0.29 35.20 15.26
C ASP A 468 -1.62 35.46 14.57
N ARG A 469 -1.61 35.56 13.22
CA ARG A 469 -2.80 35.70 12.42
C ARG A 469 -3.66 34.40 12.48
N ALA A 470 -3.03 33.22 12.50
CA ALA A 470 -3.74 31.95 12.61
C ALA A 470 -4.58 31.88 13.88
N ARG A 471 -4.09 32.42 15.01
CA ARG A 471 -4.85 32.46 16.27
C ARG A 471 -6.10 33.35 16.23
N THR A 472 -6.23 34.21 15.23
CA THR A 472 -7.44 35.05 15.04
C THR A 472 -8.50 34.41 14.16
N LEU A 473 -8.22 33.27 13.55
CA LEU A 473 -9.20 32.54 12.73
C LEU A 473 -10.31 31.92 13.60
N PRO A 474 -11.53 31.70 13.03
CA PRO A 474 -12.68 31.20 13.77
C PRO A 474 -12.61 29.69 14.04
N PHE A 475 -11.46 29.19 14.42
CA PHE A 475 -11.23 27.78 14.77
C PHE A 475 -10.61 27.67 16.15
N PRO A 476 -10.99 26.69 16.96
CA PRO A 476 -10.39 26.46 18.26
C PRO A 476 -8.87 26.21 18.13
N ASP A 477 -8.06 27.04 18.80
CA ASP A 477 -6.62 26.77 18.99
C ASP A 477 -6.47 25.71 20.08
N ILE A 478 -5.92 24.56 19.71
CA ILE A 478 -5.70 23.41 20.59
C ILE A 478 -4.21 23.12 20.83
N SER A 479 -3.33 24.07 20.51
CA SER A 479 -1.87 23.92 20.59
C SER A 479 -1.43 23.39 21.96
N ASP A 480 -1.93 23.99 23.04
CA ASP A 480 -1.55 23.61 24.42
C ASP A 480 -1.96 22.17 24.77
N SER A 481 -3.06 21.67 24.19
CA SER A 481 -3.56 20.32 24.44
C SER A 481 -2.75 19.24 23.72
N LEU A 482 -1.98 19.62 22.71
CA LEU A 482 -1.14 18.71 21.92
C LEU A 482 0.30 18.62 22.46
N HIS A 483 0.67 19.48 23.37
CA HIS A 483 2.00 19.40 23.97
C HIS A 483 2.14 18.11 24.79
N TRP A 484 3.13 17.30 24.42
CA TRP A 484 3.40 16.03 25.07
C TRP A 484 4.83 15.99 25.59
N PRO A 485 5.05 15.81 26.89
CA PRO A 485 6.39 15.66 27.42
C PRO A 485 7.03 14.36 26.89
N ASN A 486 8.17 14.50 26.25
CA ASN A 486 8.95 13.41 25.64
C ASN A 486 8.21 12.61 24.54
N PRO A 487 7.73 13.23 23.48
CA PRO A 487 7.07 12.53 22.39
C PRO A 487 8.06 11.64 21.62
N THR A 488 7.60 10.47 21.21
CA THR A 488 8.36 9.65 20.26
C THR A 488 8.25 10.28 18.87
N ILE A 489 9.31 10.89 18.37
CA ILE A 489 9.36 11.56 17.07
C ILE A 489 9.64 10.54 15.96
N ALA A 490 8.91 10.63 14.85
CA ALA A 490 9.21 9.86 13.65
C ALA A 490 10.41 10.48 12.92
N THR A 491 11.38 9.62 12.58
CA THR A 491 12.62 10.00 11.90
C THR A 491 12.89 9.06 10.74
N ASP A 492 13.81 9.42 9.84
CA ASP A 492 14.20 8.55 8.72
C ASP A 492 14.76 7.19 9.20
N SER A 493 15.27 7.10 10.42
CA SER A 493 15.69 5.83 11.01
C SER A 493 14.55 5.07 11.71
N TRP A 494 13.45 5.74 11.99
CA TRP A 494 12.24 5.18 12.62
C TRP A 494 10.97 5.88 12.08
N PRO A 495 10.57 5.62 10.82
CA PRO A 495 9.49 6.33 10.14
C PRO A 495 8.10 5.73 10.44
N PHE A 496 7.82 5.44 11.71
CA PHE A 496 6.56 4.81 12.12
C PHE A 496 5.64 5.85 12.79
N LEU A 497 4.95 6.65 11.95
CA LEU A 497 4.04 7.69 12.42
C LEU A 497 2.91 7.13 13.32
N TYR A 498 2.36 5.98 12.96
CA TYR A 498 1.19 5.36 13.60
C TYR A 498 1.52 4.34 14.69
N LEU A 499 2.77 4.05 14.95
CA LEU A 499 3.17 3.14 16.00
C LEU A 499 3.33 3.91 17.32
N ASP A 500 2.41 3.70 18.26
CA ASP A 500 2.39 4.43 19.54
C ASP A 500 3.71 4.25 20.32
N HIS A 501 4.14 2.99 20.47
CA HIS A 501 5.38 2.61 21.17
C HIS A 501 6.22 1.66 20.33
N ARG A 502 7.53 1.58 20.59
CA ARG A 502 8.45 0.60 19.97
C ARG A 502 8.23 -0.82 20.52
N THR A 503 7.04 -1.35 20.30
CA THR A 503 6.64 -2.69 20.78
C THR A 503 6.14 -3.54 19.62
N ILE A 504 6.26 -4.87 19.76
CA ILE A 504 5.67 -5.81 18.81
C ILE A 504 4.27 -6.16 19.33
N PRO A 505 3.21 -6.03 18.51
CA PRO A 505 1.86 -6.40 18.90
C PRO A 505 1.73 -7.85 19.34
N VAL A 506 1.00 -8.11 20.41
CA VAL A 506 0.81 -9.46 20.95
C VAL A 506 0.12 -10.38 19.92
N SER A 507 -0.84 -9.85 19.17
CA SER A 507 -1.52 -10.58 18.09
C SER A 507 -0.57 -11.03 16.98
N LEU A 508 0.45 -10.22 16.65
CA LEU A 508 1.49 -10.60 15.70
C LEU A 508 2.40 -11.70 16.29
N LEU A 509 2.78 -11.60 17.55
CA LEU A 509 3.55 -12.65 18.23
C LEU A 509 2.80 -13.96 18.27
N MET A 510 1.50 -13.95 18.60
CA MET A 510 0.65 -15.15 18.57
C MET A 510 0.59 -15.78 17.18
N LEU A 511 0.41 -14.96 16.15
CA LEU A 511 0.40 -15.43 14.76
C LEU A 511 1.75 -16.04 14.36
N LEU A 512 2.87 -15.40 14.70
CA LEU A 512 4.22 -15.92 14.43
C LEU A 512 4.45 -17.27 15.11
N VAL A 513 4.05 -17.41 16.36
CA VAL A 513 4.13 -18.69 17.09
C VAL A 513 3.33 -19.78 16.36
N VAL A 514 2.10 -19.49 15.94
CA VAL A 514 1.26 -20.45 15.20
C VAL A 514 1.91 -20.83 13.86
N ILE A 515 2.46 -19.85 13.11
CA ILE A 515 3.16 -20.10 11.85
C ILE A 515 4.40 -20.98 12.08
N VAL A 516 5.23 -20.67 13.07
CA VAL A 516 6.46 -21.44 13.37
C VAL A 516 6.11 -22.88 13.77
N LEU A 517 5.14 -23.07 14.66
CA LEU A 517 4.71 -24.40 15.10
C LEU A 517 4.07 -25.19 13.94
N GLY A 518 3.21 -24.54 13.14
CA GLY A 518 2.57 -25.13 11.96
C GLY A 518 3.59 -25.56 10.91
N THR A 519 4.55 -24.68 10.60
CA THR A 519 5.65 -24.97 9.65
C THR A 519 6.51 -26.13 10.14
N ASN A 520 6.92 -26.13 11.41
CA ASN A 520 7.69 -27.21 11.98
C ASN A 520 6.94 -28.55 11.93
N ARG A 521 5.63 -28.53 12.23
CA ARG A 521 4.78 -29.74 12.12
C ARG A 521 4.66 -30.20 10.66
N LEU A 522 4.50 -29.28 9.72
CA LEU A 522 4.45 -29.57 8.28
C LEU A 522 5.77 -30.21 7.81
N LEU A 523 6.91 -29.65 8.17
CA LEU A 523 8.23 -30.18 7.82
C LEU A 523 8.46 -31.56 8.43
N LYS A 524 8.10 -31.77 9.70
CA LYS A 524 8.19 -33.09 10.35
C LYS A 524 7.32 -34.14 9.65
N SER A 525 6.06 -33.83 9.36
CA SER A 525 5.13 -34.77 8.75
C SER A 525 5.46 -35.06 7.30
N SER A 526 6.01 -34.09 6.59
CA SER A 526 6.24 -34.15 5.17
C SER A 526 7.64 -34.62 4.79
N LEU A 527 8.65 -34.21 5.54
CA LEU A 527 10.08 -34.46 5.23
C LEU A 527 10.77 -35.33 6.27
N GLY A 528 10.09 -35.65 7.38
CA GLY A 528 10.71 -36.34 8.51
C GLY A 528 11.75 -35.49 9.26
N VAL A 529 11.83 -34.19 8.96
CA VAL A 529 12.88 -33.29 9.42
C VAL A 529 12.27 -32.16 10.27
N GLY A 530 12.67 -32.07 11.54
CA GLY A 530 12.39 -30.89 12.36
C GLY A 530 13.57 -29.92 12.33
N TRP A 531 13.32 -28.63 12.45
CA TRP A 531 14.36 -27.58 12.47
C TRP A 531 15.38 -27.73 13.61
N THR A 532 15.03 -28.50 14.65
CA THR A 532 15.91 -28.80 15.80
C THR A 532 16.70 -30.09 15.62
N SER A 533 16.48 -30.88 14.58
CA SER A 533 16.98 -32.25 14.48
C SER A 533 18.43 -32.36 14.02
N ASN A 534 19.01 -31.33 13.38
CA ASN A 534 20.40 -31.36 12.93
C ASN A 534 21.02 -29.94 12.95
N THR A 535 22.32 -29.85 13.23
CA THR A 535 23.10 -28.61 13.27
C THR A 535 23.10 -27.90 11.93
N GLU A 536 23.18 -28.63 10.81
CA GLU A 536 23.14 -28.07 9.46
C GLU A 536 21.82 -27.36 9.15
N TYR A 537 20.68 -27.92 9.57
CA TYR A 537 19.38 -27.27 9.36
C TYR A 537 19.23 -26.00 10.19
N ARG A 538 19.82 -25.94 11.37
CA ARG A 538 19.86 -24.72 12.20
C ARG A 538 20.70 -23.64 11.54
N GLN A 539 21.85 -23.99 10.96
CA GLN A 539 22.70 -23.05 10.21
C GLN A 539 21.93 -22.46 9.00
N MET A 540 21.25 -23.32 8.22
CA MET A 540 20.43 -22.88 7.08
C MET A 540 19.26 -22.01 7.49
N PHE A 541 18.62 -22.31 8.63
CA PHE A 541 17.57 -21.45 9.19
C PHE A 541 18.10 -20.06 9.54
N PHE A 542 19.22 -19.97 10.26
CA PHE A 542 19.79 -18.66 10.61
C PHE A 542 20.34 -17.91 9.39
N LEU A 543 20.89 -18.60 8.40
CA LEU A 543 21.32 -18.01 7.15
C LEU A 543 20.11 -17.43 6.38
N GLY A 544 19.01 -18.15 6.28
CA GLY A 544 17.77 -17.67 5.67
C GLY A 544 17.18 -16.49 6.42
N ALA A 545 17.16 -16.53 7.75
CA ALA A 545 16.70 -15.42 8.59
C ALA A 545 17.58 -14.16 8.39
N ALA A 546 18.89 -14.32 8.35
CA ALA A 546 19.83 -13.23 8.11
C ALA A 546 19.65 -12.63 6.71
N PHE A 547 19.43 -13.47 5.69
CA PHE A 547 19.14 -13.02 4.32
C PHE A 547 17.86 -12.18 4.27
N MET A 548 16.76 -12.65 4.87
CA MET A 548 15.49 -11.93 4.94
C MET A 548 15.61 -10.59 5.69
N LEU A 549 16.41 -10.54 6.75
CA LEU A 549 16.69 -9.30 7.47
C LEU A 549 17.45 -8.29 6.61
N LEU A 550 18.48 -8.77 5.87
CA LEU A 550 19.24 -7.92 4.95
C LEU A 550 18.38 -7.42 3.79
N GLU A 551 17.53 -8.26 3.23
CA GLU A 551 16.59 -7.89 2.17
C GLU A 551 15.61 -6.82 2.65
N THR A 552 14.96 -7.03 3.80
CA THR A 552 14.04 -6.06 4.39
C THR A 552 14.76 -4.73 4.68
N LYS A 553 15.97 -4.78 5.23
CA LYS A 553 16.78 -3.59 5.49
C LYS A 553 17.22 -2.91 4.20
N GLY A 554 17.59 -3.69 3.17
CA GLY A 554 17.98 -3.20 1.85
C GLY A 554 16.82 -2.44 1.18
N ILE A 555 15.61 -2.98 1.17
CA ILE A 555 14.41 -2.33 0.62
C ILE A 555 14.15 -1.00 1.34
N THR A 556 14.23 -0.99 2.67
CA THR A 556 14.05 0.21 3.48
C THR A 556 15.09 1.29 3.16
N GLN A 557 16.36 0.93 3.06
CA GLN A 557 17.43 1.88 2.74
C GLN A 557 17.38 2.37 1.30
N LEU A 558 17.05 1.49 0.35
CA LEU A 558 16.89 1.87 -1.06
C LEU A 558 15.75 2.86 -1.25
N SER A 559 14.62 2.70 -0.54
CA SER A 559 13.51 3.65 -0.57
C SER A 559 13.94 5.05 -0.12
N LEU A 560 14.80 5.15 0.91
CA LEU A 560 15.40 6.40 1.35
C LEU A 560 16.44 6.95 0.37
N GLN A 561 17.22 6.07 -0.28
CA GLN A 561 18.28 6.48 -1.20
C GLN A 561 17.74 6.91 -2.57
N ILE A 562 16.65 6.30 -3.06
CA ILE A 562 15.98 6.76 -4.29
C ILE A 562 15.54 8.21 -4.13
N GLY A 563 15.01 8.59 -2.95
CA GLY A 563 14.74 9.99 -2.62
C GLY A 563 16.00 10.89 -2.49
N ARG A 564 17.19 10.31 -2.31
CA ARG A 564 18.47 11.05 -2.17
C ARG A 564 19.37 10.98 -3.42
N ALA A 565 19.26 9.94 -4.24
CA ALA A 565 20.22 9.62 -5.31
C ALA A 565 20.10 10.47 -6.58
N HIS A 566 19.32 11.53 -6.55
CA HIS A 566 19.24 12.52 -7.62
C HIS A 566 19.71 13.91 -7.14
N VAL A 567 20.63 13.93 -6.19
CA VAL A 567 21.38 15.15 -5.80
C VAL A 567 22.70 15.18 -6.56
#